data_5e33a83bd02c0f7d73877124dfba973e
#
_entry.id   5e33a83bd02c0f7d73877124dfba973e
#
_cell.length_a   1.000
_cell.length_b   1.000
_cell.length_c   1.000
_cell.angle_alpha   90.00
_cell.angle_beta   90.00
_cell.angle_gamma   90.00
#
_symmetry.space_group_name_H-M   'P 1'
#
loop_
_entity.id
_entity.type
_entity.pdbx_description
1 polymer ?
#
loop_
_entity_poly.entity_id
_entity_poly.type
_entity_poly.pdbx_seq_one_letter_code
_entity_poly.pdbx_strand_id
1 'polypeptide(L)'
;MDEVIEIQYAPREQQQQIHDLMDSKRFAVVVAHRRMGKTVSAINHLIRDAVLNHNEAPRYAYIAPTYSQAKRIAWDYLVKYVEPLGAVANIAELRVDFWGRRIQLYGSDNPESLRGQYFDGVILDEIGDQNPKIWTDIIRPALADRKGWCLFIGTPKGHNHFKELRERATKDEGWGLLEFKASETNVVDAQELHAARVEMGEDKFRQEFECSFDAAVEGSYYGQIINKLEDDNHIQSIPRDDICRTVTAWDLGMGDSTSIWVAQIAGSEIRLIDYYENHGVGLDNYVKWLRDNDHHKAEHILPHDVQVRELGTGKSRLEVLQDAGLEIRVAPRMSVDDGIQAVRRLLPRCWFNVPNVQIGLNCLRNYRRAYDEKRKIFFERPLHDWSSHGSDAFRYLAIGLDETASTWGESINKPARWVV
;
A
#
# COMPACT_ATOMS: atom_id res chain seq x y z
N MET A 1 -31.35 5.39 -40.34
CA MET A 1 -31.40 4.16 -39.54
C MET A 1 -30.28 4.34 -38.51
N ASP A 2 -30.67 4.49 -37.27
CA ASP A 2 -29.69 4.57 -36.20
C ASP A 2 -28.98 3.22 -36.12
N GLU A 3 -27.68 3.22 -36.34
CA GLU A 3 -26.87 2.00 -36.32
C GLU A 3 -26.76 1.55 -34.87
N VAL A 4 -27.40 0.41 -34.55
CA VAL A 4 -27.33 -0.19 -33.22
C VAL A 4 -26.01 -0.92 -33.10
N ILE A 5 -25.12 -0.42 -32.28
CA ILE A 5 -23.85 -1.08 -31.97
C ILE A 5 -24.05 -1.99 -30.76
N GLU A 6 -23.84 -3.28 -30.97
CA GLU A 6 -23.97 -4.29 -29.91
C GLU A 6 -22.57 -4.69 -29.40
N ILE A 7 -22.35 -4.53 -28.09
CA ILE A 7 -21.18 -5.07 -27.40
C ILE A 7 -21.54 -6.45 -26.87
N GLN A 8 -20.82 -7.48 -27.32
CA GLN A 8 -21.07 -8.87 -26.91
C GLN A 8 -20.64 -9.13 -25.45
N TYR A 9 -21.35 -8.53 -24.52
CA TYR A 9 -21.18 -8.71 -23.08
C TYR A 9 -22.53 -8.97 -22.43
N ALA A 10 -22.71 -10.17 -21.89
CA ALA A 10 -23.87 -10.54 -21.08
C ALA A 10 -23.42 -10.66 -19.62
N PRO A 11 -23.74 -9.70 -18.75
CA PRO A 11 -23.34 -9.75 -17.35
C PRO A 11 -24.04 -10.90 -16.63
N ARG A 12 -23.28 -11.61 -15.78
CA ARG A 12 -23.87 -12.51 -14.78
C ARG A 12 -24.53 -11.69 -13.69
N GLU A 13 -25.37 -12.29 -12.87
CA GLU A 13 -26.09 -11.62 -11.79
C GLU A 13 -25.17 -10.75 -10.92
N GLN A 14 -24.03 -11.30 -10.46
CA GLN A 14 -23.06 -10.57 -9.63
C GLN A 14 -22.41 -9.39 -10.37
N GLN A 15 -22.19 -9.54 -11.67
CA GLN A 15 -21.65 -8.47 -12.51
C GLN A 15 -22.69 -7.36 -12.74
N GLN A 16 -23.96 -7.73 -12.89
CA GLN A 16 -25.06 -6.77 -12.98
C GLN A 16 -25.19 -5.97 -11.68
N GLN A 17 -25.09 -6.61 -10.53
CA GLN A 17 -25.10 -5.92 -9.22
C GLN A 17 -23.98 -4.88 -9.11
N ILE A 18 -22.79 -5.14 -9.69
CA ILE A 18 -21.72 -4.14 -9.75
C ILE A 18 -22.13 -2.94 -10.61
N HIS A 19 -22.74 -3.18 -11.78
CA HIS A 19 -23.22 -2.09 -12.64
C HIS A 19 -24.26 -1.24 -11.92
N ASP A 20 -25.25 -1.88 -11.30
CA ASP A 20 -26.35 -1.22 -10.59
C ASP A 20 -25.82 -0.40 -9.39
N LEU A 21 -24.82 -0.94 -8.67
CA LEU A 21 -24.17 -0.21 -7.60
C LEU A 21 -23.48 1.05 -8.11
N MET A 22 -22.70 0.94 -9.18
CA MET A 22 -21.97 2.06 -9.77
C MET A 22 -22.89 3.12 -10.40
N ASP A 23 -24.07 2.74 -10.84
CA ASP A 23 -25.09 3.70 -11.32
C ASP A 23 -25.68 4.52 -10.18
N SER A 24 -25.64 4.02 -8.95
CA SER A 24 -26.22 4.66 -7.77
C SER A 24 -25.19 5.35 -6.87
N LYS A 25 -23.90 4.97 -6.95
CA LYS A 25 -22.84 5.42 -6.04
C LYS A 25 -21.64 5.96 -6.81
N ARG A 26 -21.13 7.09 -6.34
CA ARG A 26 -19.91 7.70 -6.90
C ARG A 26 -18.65 6.93 -6.56
N PHE A 27 -18.59 6.33 -5.37
CA PHE A 27 -17.47 5.51 -4.91
C PHE A 27 -17.99 4.18 -4.44
N ALA A 28 -17.37 3.09 -4.89
CA ALA A 28 -17.80 1.75 -4.50
C ALA A 28 -16.61 0.82 -4.28
N VAL A 29 -16.76 -0.08 -3.32
CA VAL A 29 -15.81 -1.13 -3.00
C VAL A 29 -16.43 -2.48 -3.32
N VAL A 30 -15.74 -3.29 -4.09
CA VAL A 30 -16.16 -4.66 -4.42
C VAL A 30 -15.08 -5.63 -3.96
N VAL A 31 -15.38 -6.33 -2.89
CA VAL A 31 -14.56 -7.44 -2.38
C VAL A 31 -15.10 -8.73 -2.99
N ALA A 32 -14.30 -9.41 -3.78
CA ALA A 32 -14.83 -10.59 -4.44
C ALA A 32 -13.77 -11.67 -4.64
N HIS A 33 -14.22 -12.92 -4.55
CA HIS A 33 -13.40 -14.10 -4.71
C HIS A 33 -12.72 -14.18 -6.10
N ARG A 34 -11.67 -14.99 -6.21
CA ARG A 34 -11.07 -15.34 -7.50
C ARG A 34 -12.12 -15.95 -8.44
N ARG A 35 -11.99 -15.67 -9.76
CA ARG A 35 -12.89 -16.17 -10.82
C ARG A 35 -14.30 -15.59 -10.84
N MET A 36 -14.67 -14.67 -9.94
CA MET A 36 -15.97 -14.00 -9.99
C MET A 36 -16.17 -13.19 -11.29
N GLY A 37 -15.10 -12.72 -11.92
CA GLY A 37 -15.15 -11.93 -13.15
C GLY A 37 -15.15 -10.42 -12.93
N LYS A 38 -14.54 -9.98 -11.82
CA LYS A 38 -14.34 -8.57 -11.45
C LYS A 38 -13.83 -7.71 -12.59
N THR A 39 -12.73 -8.11 -13.22
CA THR A 39 -12.06 -7.36 -14.28
C THR A 39 -12.94 -7.18 -15.49
N VAL A 40 -13.67 -8.23 -15.89
CA VAL A 40 -14.58 -8.17 -17.05
C VAL A 40 -15.72 -7.19 -16.80
N SER A 41 -16.38 -7.24 -15.63
CA SER A 41 -17.43 -6.28 -15.28
C SER A 41 -16.90 -4.85 -15.19
N ALA A 42 -15.74 -4.66 -14.59
CA ALA A 42 -15.09 -3.36 -14.43
C ALA A 42 -14.78 -2.71 -15.79
N ILE A 43 -14.16 -3.44 -16.71
CA ILE A 43 -13.84 -2.96 -18.07
C ILE A 43 -15.13 -2.63 -18.83
N ASN A 44 -16.15 -3.48 -18.76
CA ASN A 44 -17.41 -3.19 -19.46
C ASN A 44 -18.18 -2.02 -18.82
N HIS A 45 -18.05 -1.78 -17.51
CA HIS A 45 -18.59 -0.60 -16.88
C HIS A 45 -17.89 0.68 -17.37
N LEU A 46 -16.53 0.69 -17.46
CA LEU A 46 -15.79 1.79 -18.07
C LEU A 46 -16.25 2.11 -19.48
N ILE A 47 -16.39 1.07 -20.31
CA ILE A 47 -16.83 1.24 -21.71
C ILE A 47 -18.24 1.79 -21.76
N ARG A 48 -19.18 1.23 -20.99
CA ARG A 48 -20.55 1.69 -20.94
C ARG A 48 -20.66 3.15 -20.54
N ASP A 49 -19.98 3.53 -19.47
CA ASP A 49 -19.99 4.92 -18.99
C ASP A 49 -19.31 5.85 -20.00
N ALA A 50 -18.20 5.44 -20.63
CA ALA A 50 -17.56 6.20 -21.69
C ALA A 50 -18.47 6.44 -22.90
N VAL A 51 -19.29 5.46 -23.28
CA VAL A 51 -20.28 5.61 -24.38
C VAL A 51 -21.38 6.59 -24.00
N LEU A 52 -21.89 6.51 -22.77
CA LEU A 52 -23.03 7.30 -22.28
C LEU A 52 -22.63 8.70 -21.82
N ASN A 53 -21.36 8.96 -21.55
CA ASN A 53 -20.89 10.25 -21.05
C ASN A 53 -20.92 11.34 -22.13
N HIS A 54 -21.54 12.46 -21.83
CA HIS A 54 -21.67 13.63 -22.72
C HIS A 54 -20.68 14.76 -22.40
N ASN A 55 -19.76 14.56 -21.46
CA ASN A 55 -18.71 15.55 -21.19
C ASN A 55 -17.80 15.73 -22.42
N GLU A 56 -17.14 16.87 -22.50
CA GLU A 56 -16.10 17.11 -23.51
C GLU A 56 -14.87 16.24 -23.20
N ALA A 57 -14.39 15.48 -24.18
CA ALA A 57 -13.21 14.61 -24.12
C ALA A 57 -13.13 13.75 -22.84
N PRO A 58 -14.10 12.85 -22.57
CA PRO A 58 -14.12 12.07 -21.33
C PRO A 58 -12.92 11.12 -21.27
N ARG A 59 -12.36 10.97 -20.07
CA ARG A 59 -11.20 10.11 -19.80
C ARG A 59 -11.45 9.13 -18.70
N TYR A 60 -11.02 7.91 -18.92
CA TYR A 60 -11.19 6.79 -18.01
C TYR A 60 -9.87 6.05 -17.78
N ALA A 61 -9.68 5.59 -16.57
CA ALA A 61 -8.49 4.84 -16.21
C ALA A 61 -8.83 3.49 -15.57
N TYR A 62 -8.11 2.45 -15.96
CA TYR A 62 -8.00 1.21 -15.23
C TYR A 62 -6.58 1.10 -14.69
N ILE A 63 -6.44 0.98 -13.38
CA ILE A 63 -5.15 1.05 -12.69
C ILE A 63 -4.93 -0.26 -11.93
N ALA A 64 -3.88 -0.99 -12.30
CA ALA A 64 -3.41 -2.20 -11.60
C ALA A 64 -2.16 -1.89 -10.77
N PRO A 65 -1.70 -2.79 -9.88
CA PRO A 65 -0.48 -2.59 -9.10
C PRO A 65 0.75 -2.27 -9.96
N THR A 66 0.89 -2.91 -11.13
CA THR A 66 1.96 -2.61 -12.08
C THR A 66 1.44 -2.48 -13.51
N TYR A 67 2.15 -1.70 -14.33
CA TYR A 67 1.83 -1.57 -15.76
C TYR A 67 1.79 -2.92 -16.49
N SER A 68 2.71 -3.80 -16.17
CA SER A 68 2.79 -5.16 -16.72
C SER A 68 1.56 -6.00 -16.34
N GLN A 69 1.05 -5.85 -15.11
CA GLN A 69 -0.19 -6.51 -14.68
C GLN A 69 -1.41 -5.93 -15.39
N ALA A 70 -1.51 -4.61 -15.51
CA ALA A 70 -2.59 -3.96 -16.25
C ALA A 70 -2.68 -4.50 -17.69
N LYS A 71 -1.55 -4.59 -18.38
CA LYS A 71 -1.46 -5.17 -19.72
C LYS A 71 -1.93 -6.62 -19.77
N ARG A 72 -1.39 -7.46 -18.91
CA ARG A 72 -1.67 -8.92 -18.90
C ARG A 72 -3.12 -9.25 -18.54
N ILE A 73 -3.74 -8.45 -17.67
CA ILE A 73 -5.05 -8.77 -17.08
C ILE A 73 -6.19 -8.12 -17.86
N ALA A 74 -6.05 -6.86 -18.27
CA ALA A 74 -7.16 -6.05 -18.75
C ALA A 74 -7.09 -5.68 -20.25
N TRP A 75 -5.89 -5.63 -20.84
CA TRP A 75 -5.74 -5.12 -22.20
C TRP A 75 -6.55 -5.87 -23.26
N ASP A 76 -6.46 -7.18 -23.27
CA ASP A 76 -7.18 -8.00 -24.27
C ASP A 76 -8.70 -7.89 -24.11
N TYR A 77 -9.20 -7.77 -22.88
CA TYR A 77 -10.62 -7.51 -22.63
C TYR A 77 -11.04 -6.13 -23.15
N LEU A 78 -10.24 -5.10 -22.84
CA LEU A 78 -10.55 -3.75 -23.29
C LEU A 78 -10.61 -3.69 -24.82
N VAL A 79 -9.59 -4.17 -25.52
CA VAL A 79 -9.56 -4.17 -27.00
C VAL A 79 -10.73 -4.95 -27.59
N LYS A 80 -11.02 -6.14 -27.06
CA LYS A 80 -12.13 -6.99 -27.50
C LYS A 80 -13.47 -6.26 -27.43
N TYR A 81 -13.75 -5.63 -26.30
CA TYR A 81 -15.08 -5.05 -26.08
C TYR A 81 -15.27 -3.67 -26.73
N VAL A 82 -14.18 -2.94 -27.05
CA VAL A 82 -14.30 -1.66 -27.80
C VAL A 82 -14.22 -1.83 -29.33
N GLU A 83 -13.89 -3.01 -29.82
CA GLU A 83 -13.78 -3.28 -31.27
C GLU A 83 -15.05 -2.88 -32.05
N PRO A 84 -16.27 -3.20 -31.59
CA PRO A 84 -17.51 -2.81 -32.27
C PRO A 84 -17.72 -1.28 -32.33
N LEU A 85 -17.05 -0.52 -31.48
CA LEU A 85 -17.13 0.95 -31.43
C LEU A 85 -16.21 1.63 -32.46
N GLY A 86 -15.45 0.85 -33.24
CA GLY A 86 -14.42 1.38 -34.15
C GLY A 86 -13.24 2.06 -33.43
N ALA A 87 -12.91 1.60 -32.22
CA ALA A 87 -11.87 2.19 -31.39
C ALA A 87 -10.46 2.02 -32.01
N VAL A 88 -9.64 3.06 -31.88
CA VAL A 88 -8.21 3.02 -32.23
C VAL A 88 -7.40 2.63 -31.01
N ALA A 89 -6.74 1.48 -31.09
CA ALA A 89 -5.91 0.94 -30.01
C ALA A 89 -4.44 1.30 -30.18
N ASN A 90 -3.81 1.85 -29.12
CA ASN A 90 -2.37 2.08 -29.01
C ASN A 90 -1.78 1.14 -27.95
N ILE A 91 -1.14 0.06 -28.40
CA ILE A 91 -0.56 -0.96 -27.51
C ILE A 91 0.65 -0.46 -26.70
N ALA A 92 1.37 0.53 -27.21
CA ALA A 92 2.54 1.08 -26.50
C ALA A 92 2.13 1.88 -25.26
N GLU A 93 0.99 2.59 -25.36
CA GLU A 93 0.43 3.38 -24.26
C GLU A 93 -0.71 2.65 -23.51
N LEU A 94 -1.08 1.44 -23.92
CA LEU A 94 -2.25 0.70 -23.43
C LEU A 94 -3.52 1.57 -23.42
N ARG A 95 -3.78 2.25 -24.52
CA ARG A 95 -4.84 3.24 -24.68
C ARG A 95 -5.76 2.88 -25.85
N VAL A 96 -7.04 3.13 -25.67
CA VAL A 96 -8.04 3.11 -26.73
C VAL A 96 -8.74 4.45 -26.81
N ASP A 97 -8.92 4.95 -28.05
CA ASP A 97 -9.62 6.18 -28.35
C ASP A 97 -10.79 5.88 -29.31
N PHE A 98 -11.99 6.36 -28.98
CA PHE A 98 -13.19 6.26 -29.83
C PHE A 98 -14.13 7.45 -29.57
N TRP A 99 -14.70 8.03 -30.62
CA TRP A 99 -15.65 9.14 -30.58
C TRP A 99 -15.23 10.32 -29.66
N GLY A 100 -13.94 10.64 -29.63
CA GLY A 100 -13.37 11.67 -28.77
C GLY A 100 -13.21 11.28 -27.30
N ARG A 101 -13.43 10.02 -26.95
CA ARG A 101 -13.32 9.44 -25.61
C ARG A 101 -12.02 8.64 -25.51
N ARG A 102 -11.52 8.52 -24.29
CA ARG A 102 -10.28 7.76 -24.01
C ARG A 102 -10.44 6.84 -22.82
N ILE A 103 -10.02 5.59 -22.99
CA ILE A 103 -9.79 4.65 -21.89
C ILE A 103 -8.34 4.21 -21.93
N GLN A 104 -7.63 4.33 -20.80
CA GLN A 104 -6.22 3.98 -20.72
C GLN A 104 -5.92 3.13 -19.48
N LEU A 105 -4.99 2.16 -19.63
CA LEU A 105 -4.54 1.32 -18.54
C LEU A 105 -3.23 1.87 -17.97
N TYR A 106 -3.09 1.83 -16.64
CA TYR A 106 -1.94 2.33 -15.90
C TYR A 106 -1.44 1.32 -14.88
N GLY A 107 -0.18 1.47 -14.46
CA GLY A 107 0.35 0.86 -13.25
C GLY A 107 0.46 1.90 -12.13
N SER A 108 0.10 1.53 -10.91
CA SER A 108 0.28 2.37 -9.73
C SER A 108 1.74 2.41 -9.24
N ASP A 109 2.61 1.57 -9.80
CA ASP A 109 4.06 1.57 -9.61
C ASP A 109 4.75 2.82 -10.19
N ASN A 110 4.08 3.56 -11.09
CA ASN A 110 4.53 4.87 -11.59
C ASN A 110 3.45 5.94 -11.35
N PRO A 111 3.25 6.41 -10.12
CA PRO A 111 2.20 7.34 -9.76
C PRO A 111 2.33 8.72 -10.44
N GLU A 112 3.55 9.11 -10.82
CA GLU A 112 3.79 10.39 -11.51
C GLU A 112 3.13 10.43 -12.90
N SER A 113 2.96 9.28 -13.57
CA SER A 113 2.25 9.22 -14.85
C SER A 113 0.76 9.59 -14.76
N LEU A 114 0.20 9.57 -13.57
CA LEU A 114 -1.20 9.89 -13.28
C LEU A 114 -1.40 11.33 -12.79
N ARG A 115 -0.33 12.01 -12.36
CA ARG A 115 -0.41 13.40 -11.89
C ARG A 115 -0.77 14.36 -13.03
N GLY A 116 -1.62 15.35 -12.72
CA GLY A 116 -2.08 16.31 -13.70
C GLY A 116 -3.11 15.78 -14.70
N GLN A 117 -3.50 14.53 -14.58
CA GLN A 117 -4.60 13.94 -15.36
C GLN A 117 -5.95 14.32 -14.70
N TYR A 118 -7.02 14.28 -15.51
CA TYR A 118 -8.39 14.30 -15.02
C TYR A 118 -9.12 13.03 -15.49
N PHE A 119 -10.05 12.56 -14.69
CA PHE A 119 -10.81 11.36 -15.03
C PHE A 119 -12.30 11.53 -14.73
N ASP A 120 -13.14 10.99 -15.60
CA ASP A 120 -14.58 10.84 -15.41
C ASP A 120 -14.91 9.55 -14.66
N GLY A 121 -14.08 8.51 -14.81
CA GLY A 121 -14.20 7.26 -14.07
C GLY A 121 -12.86 6.52 -13.93
N VAL A 122 -12.64 5.91 -12.77
CA VAL A 122 -11.42 5.16 -12.46
C VAL A 122 -11.76 3.82 -11.83
N ILE A 123 -11.04 2.79 -12.24
CA ILE A 123 -11.00 1.50 -11.56
C ILE A 123 -9.62 1.31 -10.93
N LEU A 124 -9.59 0.98 -9.65
CA LEU A 124 -8.41 0.54 -8.91
C LEU A 124 -8.52 -0.96 -8.67
N ASP A 125 -7.85 -1.75 -9.52
CA ASP A 125 -7.89 -3.23 -9.45
C ASP A 125 -6.76 -3.76 -8.58
N GLU A 126 -7.06 -4.84 -7.84
CA GLU A 126 -6.17 -5.42 -6.81
C GLU A 126 -5.62 -4.34 -5.88
N ILE A 127 -6.54 -3.47 -5.40
CA ILE A 127 -6.19 -2.29 -4.59
C ILE A 127 -5.37 -2.64 -3.35
N GLY A 128 -5.54 -3.82 -2.78
CA GLY A 128 -4.75 -4.30 -1.64
C GLY A 128 -3.24 -4.39 -1.90
N ASP A 129 -2.81 -4.47 -3.15
CA ASP A 129 -1.40 -4.50 -3.56
C ASP A 129 -0.87 -3.12 -3.98
N GLN A 130 -1.71 -2.10 -4.03
CA GLN A 130 -1.32 -0.74 -4.43
C GLN A 130 -0.89 0.09 -3.21
N ASN A 131 -0.09 1.14 -3.44
CA ASN A 131 0.24 2.09 -2.38
C ASN A 131 -1.04 2.82 -1.92
N PRO A 132 -1.33 2.88 -0.61
CA PRO A 132 -2.51 3.59 -0.09
C PRO A 132 -2.65 5.04 -0.56
N LYS A 133 -1.53 5.73 -0.80
CA LYS A 133 -1.49 7.11 -1.28
C LYS A 133 -1.99 7.29 -2.71
N ILE A 134 -2.08 6.23 -3.52
CA ILE A 134 -2.58 6.33 -4.88
C ILE A 134 -3.99 6.92 -4.90
N TRP A 135 -4.83 6.51 -3.94
CA TRP A 135 -6.18 7.04 -3.81
C TRP A 135 -6.21 8.49 -3.32
N THR A 136 -5.57 8.75 -2.15
CA THR A 136 -5.70 10.05 -1.47
C THR A 136 -5.00 11.18 -2.19
N ASP A 137 -3.80 10.92 -2.71
CA ASP A 137 -2.90 11.97 -3.18
C ASP A 137 -2.99 12.20 -4.69
N ILE A 138 -3.51 11.20 -5.43
CA ILE A 138 -3.49 11.24 -6.90
C ILE A 138 -4.89 11.10 -7.49
N ILE A 139 -5.57 9.98 -7.25
CA ILE A 139 -6.84 9.69 -7.93
C ILE A 139 -7.98 10.54 -7.39
N ARG A 140 -8.08 10.71 -6.07
CA ARG A 140 -9.15 11.52 -5.48
C ARG A 140 -9.13 12.98 -5.95
N PRO A 141 -7.97 13.68 -6.06
CA PRO A 141 -7.85 14.98 -6.71
C PRO A 141 -8.22 14.95 -8.20
N ALA A 142 -7.72 13.98 -8.97
CA ALA A 142 -7.96 13.85 -10.41
C ALA A 142 -9.44 13.65 -10.79
N LEU A 143 -10.27 13.20 -9.84
CA LEU A 143 -11.72 13.05 -10.00
C LEU A 143 -12.52 14.30 -9.56
N ALA A 144 -11.85 15.31 -9.00
CA ALA A 144 -12.57 16.43 -8.35
C ALA A 144 -13.32 17.31 -9.36
N ASP A 145 -12.65 17.76 -10.41
CA ASP A 145 -13.18 18.72 -11.38
C ASP A 145 -14.37 18.18 -12.16
N ARG A 146 -14.29 16.90 -12.53
CA ARG A 146 -15.34 16.23 -13.33
C ARG A 146 -16.40 15.54 -12.45
N LYS A 147 -16.23 15.54 -11.12
CA LYS A 147 -17.04 14.74 -10.20
C LYS A 147 -17.04 13.24 -10.57
N GLY A 148 -15.92 12.78 -11.13
CA GLY A 148 -15.76 11.42 -11.61
C GLY A 148 -15.93 10.37 -10.50
N TRP A 149 -16.24 9.14 -10.88
CA TRP A 149 -16.45 8.02 -9.96
C TRP A 149 -15.20 7.15 -9.80
N CYS A 150 -15.18 6.34 -8.74
CA CYS A 150 -14.13 5.35 -8.53
C CYS A 150 -14.69 4.02 -8.03
N LEU A 151 -14.26 2.93 -8.68
CA LEU A 151 -14.53 1.56 -8.28
C LEU A 151 -13.23 0.90 -7.78
N PHE A 152 -13.24 0.48 -6.51
CA PHE A 152 -12.17 -0.27 -5.88
C PHE A 152 -12.52 -1.76 -5.92
N ILE A 153 -11.70 -2.57 -6.57
CA ILE A 153 -11.91 -4.01 -6.67
C ILE A 153 -10.68 -4.79 -6.23
N GLY A 154 -10.89 -5.97 -5.70
CA GLY A 154 -9.79 -6.86 -5.32
C GLY A 154 -10.25 -8.10 -4.59
N THR A 155 -9.26 -8.94 -4.30
CA THR A 155 -9.36 -10.07 -3.39
C THR A 155 -8.66 -9.67 -2.09
N PRO A 156 -9.17 -10.01 -0.90
CA PRO A 156 -8.52 -9.70 0.38
C PRO A 156 -7.08 -10.20 0.45
N LYS A 157 -6.22 -9.40 1.08
CA LYS A 157 -4.81 -9.75 1.35
C LYS A 157 -4.42 -9.26 2.74
N GLY A 158 -4.95 -9.92 3.75
CA GLY A 158 -4.73 -9.53 5.14
C GLY A 158 -5.33 -8.17 5.51
N HIS A 159 -4.97 -7.67 6.67
CA HIS A 159 -5.39 -6.35 7.13
C HIS A 159 -4.55 -5.27 6.44
N ASN A 160 -5.13 -4.54 5.50
CA ASN A 160 -4.49 -3.47 4.76
C ASN A 160 -5.50 -2.37 4.43
N HIS A 161 -5.10 -1.35 3.69
CA HIS A 161 -5.97 -0.25 3.28
C HIS A 161 -7.21 -0.67 2.47
N PHE A 162 -7.21 -1.85 1.84
CA PHE A 162 -8.42 -2.39 1.21
C PHE A 162 -9.48 -2.76 2.24
N LYS A 163 -9.06 -3.33 3.40
CA LYS A 163 -9.95 -3.54 4.55
C LYS A 163 -10.50 -2.20 5.06
N GLU A 164 -9.66 -1.18 5.17
CA GLU A 164 -10.08 0.16 5.60
C GLU A 164 -11.11 0.79 4.64
N LEU A 165 -10.91 0.66 3.33
CA LEU A 165 -11.87 1.09 2.32
C LEU A 165 -13.20 0.34 2.44
N ARG A 166 -13.16 -0.96 2.66
CA ARG A 166 -14.34 -1.79 2.92
C ARG A 166 -15.08 -1.32 4.17
N GLU A 167 -14.38 -1.08 5.27
CA GLU A 167 -14.97 -0.58 6.51
C GLU A 167 -15.56 0.83 6.35
N ARG A 168 -14.87 1.69 5.58
CA ARG A 168 -15.41 2.99 5.21
C ARG A 168 -16.71 2.87 4.43
N ALA A 169 -16.73 2.01 3.41
CA ALA A 169 -17.91 1.80 2.59
C ALA A 169 -19.11 1.20 3.38
N THR A 170 -18.83 0.51 4.49
CA THR A 170 -19.86 0.04 5.41
C THR A 170 -20.47 1.17 6.25
N LYS A 171 -19.68 2.22 6.57
CA LYS A 171 -20.10 3.29 7.49
C LYS A 171 -20.60 4.55 6.78
N ASP A 172 -20.14 4.80 5.56
CA ASP A 172 -20.41 6.02 4.79
C ASP A 172 -21.49 5.72 3.72
N GLU A 173 -22.70 6.21 3.93
CA GLU A 173 -23.82 6.01 2.99
C GLU A 173 -23.56 6.56 1.58
N GLY A 174 -22.61 7.46 1.40
CA GLY A 174 -22.16 7.98 0.10
C GLY A 174 -21.33 6.96 -0.70
N TRP A 175 -20.89 5.88 -0.05
CA TRP A 175 -20.13 4.79 -0.65
C TRP A 175 -20.99 3.55 -0.87
N GLY A 176 -20.62 2.74 -1.86
CA GLY A 176 -21.22 1.43 -2.10
C GLY A 176 -20.32 0.29 -1.68
N LEU A 177 -20.88 -0.81 -1.22
CA LEU A 177 -20.16 -2.04 -0.88
C LEU A 177 -20.86 -3.26 -1.46
N LEU A 178 -20.10 -4.12 -2.14
CA LEU A 178 -20.51 -5.49 -2.48
C LEU A 178 -19.42 -6.46 -2.06
N GLU A 179 -19.85 -7.59 -1.50
CA GLU A 179 -18.98 -8.70 -1.13
C GLU A 179 -19.49 -9.99 -1.77
N PHE A 180 -18.62 -10.69 -2.50
CA PHE A 180 -18.97 -11.90 -3.21
C PHE A 180 -18.06 -13.05 -2.80
N LYS A 181 -18.55 -13.92 -1.92
CA LYS A 181 -17.86 -15.15 -1.53
C LYS A 181 -18.18 -16.28 -2.49
N ALA A 182 -17.24 -17.18 -2.73
CA ALA A 182 -17.43 -18.29 -3.65
C ALA A 182 -18.55 -19.24 -3.18
N SER A 183 -18.69 -19.43 -1.87
CA SER A 183 -19.78 -20.20 -1.27
C SER A 183 -21.19 -19.66 -1.54
N GLU A 184 -21.30 -18.37 -1.88
CA GLU A 184 -22.58 -17.66 -2.08
C GLU A 184 -22.92 -17.47 -3.57
N THR A 185 -21.89 -17.39 -4.45
CA THR A 185 -22.09 -16.98 -5.85
C THR A 185 -22.37 -18.12 -6.81
N ASN A 186 -22.03 -19.35 -6.46
CA ASN A 186 -22.12 -20.53 -7.33
C ASN A 186 -21.41 -20.38 -8.70
N VAL A 187 -20.42 -19.46 -8.79
CA VAL A 187 -19.65 -19.21 -10.02
C VAL A 187 -18.57 -20.26 -10.23
N VAL A 188 -18.06 -20.81 -9.14
CA VAL A 188 -17.07 -21.90 -9.15
C VAL A 188 -17.76 -23.16 -8.65
N ASP A 189 -17.52 -24.27 -9.34
CA ASP A 189 -18.08 -25.56 -8.98
C ASP A 189 -17.67 -26.01 -7.56
N ALA A 190 -18.58 -26.65 -6.82
CA ALA A 190 -18.36 -27.06 -5.44
C ALA A 190 -17.23 -28.10 -5.29
N GLN A 191 -17.03 -28.96 -6.28
CA GLN A 191 -15.93 -29.94 -6.24
C GLN A 191 -14.59 -29.26 -6.43
N GLU A 192 -14.53 -28.24 -7.32
CA GLU A 192 -13.34 -27.42 -7.53
C GLU A 192 -13.00 -26.59 -6.27
N LEU A 193 -14.00 -26.03 -5.59
CA LEU A 193 -13.80 -25.34 -4.32
C LEU A 193 -13.26 -26.27 -3.24
N HIS A 194 -13.76 -27.50 -3.17
CA HIS A 194 -13.26 -28.49 -2.23
C HIS A 194 -11.81 -28.90 -2.54
N ALA A 195 -11.48 -29.15 -3.80
CA ALA A 195 -10.13 -29.46 -4.23
C ALA A 195 -9.16 -28.30 -3.93
N ALA A 196 -9.55 -27.08 -4.25
CA ALA A 196 -8.77 -25.87 -3.96
C ALA A 196 -8.51 -25.71 -2.45
N ARG A 197 -9.51 -25.98 -1.60
CA ARG A 197 -9.37 -25.90 -0.13
C ARG A 197 -8.32 -26.91 0.39
N VAL A 198 -8.34 -28.14 -0.12
CA VAL A 198 -7.37 -29.18 0.25
C VAL A 198 -5.95 -28.83 -0.20
N GLU A 199 -5.80 -28.30 -1.43
CA GLU A 199 -4.48 -28.01 -2.01
C GLU A 199 -3.81 -26.79 -1.39
N MET A 200 -4.56 -25.72 -1.13
CA MET A 200 -3.97 -24.46 -0.66
C MET A 200 -4.05 -24.24 0.86
N GLY A 201 -4.78 -25.07 1.57
CA GLY A 201 -5.04 -24.95 3.01
C GLY A 201 -6.12 -23.92 3.36
N GLU A 202 -6.63 -24.02 4.59
CA GLU A 202 -7.83 -23.29 5.03
C GLU A 202 -7.66 -21.75 4.97
N ASP A 203 -6.55 -21.22 5.48
CA ASP A 203 -6.33 -19.77 5.54
C ASP A 203 -6.27 -19.13 4.15
N LYS A 204 -5.53 -19.78 3.23
CA LYS A 204 -5.43 -19.32 1.85
C LYS A 204 -6.76 -19.43 1.12
N PHE A 205 -7.47 -20.53 1.34
CA PHE A 205 -8.80 -20.73 0.76
C PHE A 205 -9.78 -19.66 1.24
N ARG A 206 -9.82 -19.39 2.54
CA ARG A 206 -10.67 -18.34 3.11
C ARG A 206 -10.34 -16.96 2.52
N GLN A 207 -9.07 -16.65 2.32
CA GLN A 207 -8.63 -15.40 1.69
C GLN A 207 -9.09 -15.30 0.24
N GLU A 208 -8.80 -16.29 -0.59
CA GLU A 208 -8.98 -16.24 -2.04
C GLU A 208 -10.43 -16.50 -2.49
N PHE A 209 -11.18 -17.29 -1.72
CA PHE A 209 -12.52 -17.72 -2.09
C PHE A 209 -13.63 -17.24 -1.14
N GLU A 210 -13.35 -17.04 0.14
CA GLU A 210 -14.35 -16.61 1.13
C GLU A 210 -14.18 -15.14 1.57
N CYS A 211 -13.39 -14.37 0.85
CA CYS A 211 -13.19 -12.94 1.07
C CYS A 211 -12.75 -12.57 2.50
N SER A 212 -11.99 -13.45 3.17
CA SER A 212 -11.48 -13.20 4.51
C SER A 212 -10.26 -12.27 4.48
N PHE A 213 -10.29 -11.22 5.31
CA PHE A 213 -9.15 -10.34 5.56
C PHE A 213 -8.28 -10.81 6.74
N ASP A 214 -8.66 -11.87 7.47
CA ASP A 214 -8.00 -12.27 8.71
C ASP A 214 -6.71 -13.05 8.49
N ALA A 215 -6.52 -13.63 7.31
CA ALA A 215 -5.29 -14.33 6.97
C ALA A 215 -4.12 -13.34 6.82
N ALA A 216 -2.98 -13.63 7.44
CA ALA A 216 -1.77 -12.86 7.20
C ALA A 216 -1.33 -13.01 5.74
N VAL A 217 -0.72 -11.96 5.18
CA VAL A 217 -0.17 -11.99 3.82
C VAL A 217 0.86 -13.09 3.72
N GLU A 218 0.71 -13.97 2.73
CA GLU A 218 1.60 -15.10 2.51
C GLU A 218 3.05 -14.64 2.31
N GLY A 219 3.98 -15.25 3.03
CA GLY A 219 5.39 -14.84 3.02
C GLY A 219 5.68 -13.56 3.82
N SER A 220 4.70 -12.97 4.51
CA SER A 220 4.91 -11.79 5.35
C SER A 220 5.89 -12.08 6.49
N TYR A 221 6.76 -11.08 6.76
CA TYR A 221 7.72 -11.19 7.85
C TYR A 221 7.11 -10.90 9.22
N TYR A 222 6.11 -10.00 9.28
CA TYR A 222 5.58 -9.44 10.53
C TYR A 222 4.06 -9.58 10.68
N GLY A 223 3.34 -9.95 9.62
CA GLY A 223 1.87 -9.92 9.58
C GLY A 223 1.21 -10.64 10.76
N GLN A 224 1.65 -11.86 11.11
CA GLN A 224 1.09 -12.60 12.24
C GLN A 224 1.34 -11.91 13.59
N ILE A 225 2.52 -11.29 13.77
CA ILE A 225 2.84 -10.57 15.01
C ILE A 225 1.94 -9.34 15.14
N ILE A 226 1.74 -8.60 14.04
CA ILE A 226 0.91 -7.40 14.04
C ILE A 226 -0.58 -7.73 14.25
N ASN A 227 -1.07 -8.83 13.67
CA ASN A 227 -2.43 -9.29 13.93
C ASN A 227 -2.63 -9.58 15.43
N LYS A 228 -1.65 -10.24 16.06
CA LYS A 228 -1.69 -10.47 17.51
C LYS A 228 -1.66 -9.16 18.30
N LEU A 229 -0.87 -8.17 17.91
CA LEU A 229 -0.85 -6.84 18.54
C LEU A 229 -2.19 -6.12 18.41
N GLU A 230 -2.90 -6.32 17.31
CA GLU A 230 -4.26 -5.79 17.11
C GLU A 230 -5.25 -6.46 18.06
N ASP A 231 -5.21 -7.80 18.18
CA ASP A 231 -6.03 -8.57 19.10
C ASP A 231 -5.76 -8.19 20.58
N ASP A 232 -4.49 -7.92 20.90
CA ASP A 232 -4.04 -7.49 22.24
C ASP A 232 -4.28 -5.97 22.49
N ASN A 233 -4.95 -5.24 21.58
CA ASN A 233 -5.24 -3.80 21.64
C ASN A 233 -4.00 -2.89 21.72
N HIS A 234 -2.89 -3.29 21.16
CA HIS A 234 -1.69 -2.44 21.04
C HIS A 234 -1.78 -1.41 19.90
N ILE A 235 -2.80 -1.51 19.05
CA ILE A 235 -3.05 -0.59 17.92
C ILE A 235 -4.28 0.25 18.26
N GLN A 236 -4.04 1.46 18.78
CA GLN A 236 -5.10 2.36 19.24
C GLN A 236 -4.61 3.81 19.29
N SER A 237 -5.48 4.75 19.65
CA SER A 237 -5.06 6.13 19.89
C SER A 237 -4.22 6.21 21.16
N ILE A 238 -3.00 6.72 21.05
CA ILE A 238 -2.05 6.87 22.15
C ILE A 238 -1.63 8.34 22.23
N PRO A 239 -1.83 9.02 23.37
CA PRO A 239 -1.39 10.39 23.52
C PRO A 239 0.15 10.47 23.55
N ARG A 240 0.69 11.53 22.96
CA ARG A 240 2.11 11.88 23.10
C ARG A 240 2.40 12.21 24.56
N ASP A 241 3.54 11.75 25.04
CA ASP A 241 4.06 12.06 26.37
C ASP A 241 5.41 12.81 26.22
N ASP A 242 5.40 14.10 26.56
CA ASP A 242 6.58 14.96 26.38
C ASP A 242 7.73 14.65 27.36
N ILE A 243 7.50 13.81 28.36
CA ILE A 243 8.53 13.34 29.30
C ILE A 243 9.33 12.17 28.71
N CYS A 244 8.73 11.41 27.81
CA CYS A 244 9.36 10.25 27.20
C CYS A 244 10.45 10.64 26.19
N ARG A 245 11.57 9.91 26.26
CA ARG A 245 12.62 10.02 25.21
C ARG A 245 12.00 9.71 23.85
N THR A 246 12.14 10.65 22.93
CA THR A 246 11.67 10.49 21.55
C THR A 246 12.86 10.18 20.63
N VAL A 247 12.69 9.20 19.78
CA VAL A 247 13.65 8.82 18.74
C VAL A 247 12.95 8.78 17.40
N THR A 248 13.68 9.05 16.31
CA THR A 248 13.18 8.81 14.95
C THR A 248 14.08 7.82 14.24
N ALA A 249 13.55 7.07 13.31
CA ALA A 249 14.33 6.19 12.46
C ALA A 249 13.94 6.39 11.00
N TRP A 250 14.95 6.42 10.13
CA TRP A 250 14.82 6.84 8.75
C TRP A 250 15.24 5.73 7.79
N ASP A 251 14.56 5.68 6.67
CA ASP A 251 15.07 5.06 5.44
C ASP A 251 15.16 6.14 4.36
N LEU A 252 16.36 6.30 3.76
CA LEU A 252 16.65 7.39 2.83
C LEU A 252 16.66 6.88 1.39
N GLY A 253 15.55 7.01 0.67
CA GLY A 253 15.46 6.67 -0.75
C GLY A 253 16.29 7.59 -1.67
N MET A 254 17.00 7.03 -2.63
CA MET A 254 17.83 7.77 -3.61
C MET A 254 17.12 8.12 -4.93
N GLY A 255 15.88 7.95 -5.05
CA GLY A 255 14.97 8.10 -6.20
C GLY A 255 13.61 7.52 -5.87
N ASP A 256 13.53 6.99 -4.66
CA ASP A 256 12.36 6.36 -4.05
C ASP A 256 11.88 7.16 -2.85
N SER A 257 10.93 6.64 -2.10
CA SER A 257 10.39 7.28 -0.90
C SER A 257 11.40 7.28 0.25
N THR A 258 11.51 8.41 0.95
CA THR A 258 12.14 8.48 2.27
C THR A 258 11.06 8.35 3.33
N SER A 259 11.26 7.46 4.31
CA SER A 259 10.32 7.15 5.38
C SER A 259 10.91 7.45 6.75
N ILE A 260 10.08 7.98 7.66
CA ILE A 260 10.45 8.34 9.02
C ILE A 260 9.44 7.76 10.00
N TRP A 261 9.89 6.94 10.93
CA TRP A 261 9.13 6.57 12.12
C TRP A 261 9.51 7.44 13.30
N VAL A 262 8.53 7.81 14.11
CA VAL A 262 8.73 8.51 15.38
C VAL A 262 8.25 7.62 16.52
N ALA A 263 9.15 7.34 17.46
CA ALA A 263 8.87 6.47 18.60
C ALA A 263 9.21 7.14 19.92
N GLN A 264 8.40 6.91 20.94
CA GLN A 264 8.65 7.26 22.33
C GLN A 264 9.00 6.02 23.14
N ILE A 265 10.04 6.14 23.97
CA ILE A 265 10.49 5.05 24.83
C ILE A 265 9.91 5.27 26.24
N ALA A 266 8.97 4.43 26.61
CA ALA A 266 8.27 4.48 27.91
C ALA A 266 8.57 3.21 28.72
N GLY A 267 9.72 3.19 29.40
CA GLY A 267 10.20 1.98 30.09
C GLY A 267 10.50 0.84 29.11
N SER A 268 9.74 -0.24 29.18
CA SER A 268 9.84 -1.39 28.26
C SER A 268 9.00 -1.22 26.99
N GLU A 269 8.09 -0.25 26.95
CA GLU A 269 7.19 -0.02 25.82
C GLU A 269 7.84 0.89 24.78
N ILE A 270 7.56 0.63 23.52
CA ILE A 270 7.93 1.45 22.37
C ILE A 270 6.65 1.97 21.74
N ARG A 271 6.36 3.25 21.89
CA ARG A 271 5.13 3.89 21.41
C ARG A 271 5.40 4.57 20.07
N LEU A 272 4.92 4.00 18.97
CA LEU A 272 5.01 4.57 17.62
C LEU A 272 3.96 5.66 17.52
N ILE A 273 4.36 6.92 17.63
CA ILE A 273 3.44 8.06 17.77
C ILE A 273 3.18 8.77 16.46
N ASP A 274 4.11 8.70 15.49
CA ASP A 274 3.96 9.35 14.20
C ASP A 274 4.73 8.62 13.10
N TYR A 275 4.33 8.85 11.84
CA TYR A 275 4.96 8.31 10.65
C TYR A 275 4.88 9.31 9.50
N TYR A 276 5.97 9.51 8.79
CA TYR A 276 6.02 10.36 7.61
C TYR A 276 6.75 9.67 6.47
N GLU A 277 6.22 9.79 5.28
CA GLU A 277 6.81 9.27 4.06
C GLU A 277 6.55 10.24 2.91
N ASN A 278 7.59 10.54 2.13
CA ASN A 278 7.46 11.34 0.92
C ASN A 278 8.53 10.90 -0.11
N HIS A 279 8.34 11.28 -1.38
CA HIS A 279 9.30 11.02 -2.45
C HIS A 279 9.49 12.25 -3.32
N GLY A 280 10.62 12.33 -4.01
CA GLY A 280 10.90 13.41 -4.96
C GLY A 280 11.08 14.78 -4.33
N VAL A 281 11.25 14.88 -3.00
CA VAL A 281 11.47 16.13 -2.28
C VAL A 281 12.85 16.16 -1.59
N GLY A 282 13.41 17.37 -1.45
CA GLY A 282 14.70 17.54 -0.77
C GLY A 282 14.63 17.31 0.75
N LEU A 283 15.79 17.11 1.37
CA LEU A 283 15.92 16.89 2.82
C LEU A 283 15.31 18.02 3.65
N ASP A 284 15.27 19.24 3.14
CA ASP A 284 14.66 20.41 3.81
C ASP A 284 13.19 20.20 4.13
N ASN A 285 12.45 19.47 3.28
CA ASN A 285 11.04 19.17 3.52
C ASN A 285 10.86 18.25 4.73
N TYR A 286 11.75 17.26 4.90
CA TYR A 286 11.72 16.36 6.06
C TYR A 286 12.11 17.09 7.34
N VAL A 287 13.12 17.95 7.28
CA VAL A 287 13.53 18.81 8.41
C VAL A 287 12.39 19.76 8.80
N LYS A 288 11.72 20.34 7.81
CA LYS A 288 10.54 21.18 8.06
C LYS A 288 9.42 20.39 8.75
N TRP A 289 9.10 19.20 8.23
CA TRP A 289 8.08 18.34 8.84
C TRP A 289 8.42 18.00 10.30
N LEU A 290 9.67 17.68 10.60
CA LEU A 290 10.10 17.43 11.98
C LEU A 290 9.93 18.64 12.89
N ARG A 291 10.15 19.85 12.38
CA ARG A 291 9.95 21.10 13.14
C ARG A 291 8.48 21.41 13.35
N ASP A 292 7.68 21.26 12.29
CA ASP A 292 6.25 21.55 12.33
C ASP A 292 5.49 20.61 13.29
N ASN A 293 6.05 19.41 13.57
CA ASN A 293 5.46 18.40 14.46
C ASN A 293 6.26 18.22 15.79
N ASP A 294 7.18 19.14 16.13
CA ASP A 294 8.00 19.10 17.35
C ASP A 294 8.85 17.83 17.53
N HIS A 295 9.28 17.22 16.43
CA HIS A 295 10.15 16.03 16.44
C HIS A 295 11.64 16.34 16.21
N HIS A 296 12.00 17.59 15.91
CA HIS A 296 13.37 18.00 15.57
C HIS A 296 14.39 17.87 16.72
N LYS A 297 13.92 17.76 17.97
CA LYS A 297 14.76 17.56 19.17
C LYS A 297 14.97 16.07 19.51
N ALA A 298 14.35 15.17 18.75
CA ALA A 298 14.55 13.75 18.92
C ALA A 298 15.96 13.33 18.51
N GLU A 299 16.42 12.20 18.99
CA GLU A 299 17.58 11.51 18.43
C GLU A 299 17.18 10.85 17.11
N HIS A 300 17.92 11.14 16.02
CA HIS A 300 17.60 10.66 14.68
C HIS A 300 18.51 9.49 14.29
N ILE A 301 17.94 8.30 14.17
CA ILE A 301 18.65 7.07 13.76
C ILE A 301 18.57 6.99 12.23
N LEU A 302 19.73 7.08 11.57
CA LEU A 302 19.84 7.04 10.12
C LEU A 302 20.58 5.79 9.64
N PRO A 303 20.33 5.35 8.40
CA PRO A 303 21.08 4.24 7.81
C PRO A 303 22.55 4.60 7.61
N HIS A 304 23.42 3.60 7.55
CA HIS A 304 24.86 3.77 7.43
C HIS A 304 25.32 4.46 6.13
N ASP A 305 24.53 4.39 5.07
CA ASP A 305 24.80 5.02 3.76
C ASP A 305 24.57 6.54 3.74
N VAL A 306 24.00 7.11 4.80
CA VAL A 306 23.86 8.58 4.99
C VAL A 306 25.20 9.32 4.91
N GLN A 307 26.32 8.62 5.16
CA GLN A 307 27.67 9.17 5.12
C GLN A 307 28.25 9.33 3.70
N VAL A 308 27.58 8.78 2.68
CA VAL A 308 28.03 8.87 1.28
C VAL A 308 27.89 10.32 0.80
N ARG A 309 28.97 10.85 0.21
CA ARG A 309 29.00 12.22 -0.34
C ARG A 309 28.30 12.27 -1.70
N GLU A 310 27.48 13.29 -1.90
CA GLU A 310 26.83 13.55 -3.17
C GLU A 310 27.79 14.27 -4.13
N LEU A 311 27.86 13.79 -5.37
CA LEU A 311 28.75 14.36 -6.41
C LEU A 311 28.45 15.83 -6.74
N GLY A 312 27.21 16.29 -6.56
CA GLY A 312 26.80 17.65 -6.93
C GLY A 312 27.18 18.70 -5.87
N THR A 313 27.05 18.36 -4.60
CA THR A 313 27.23 19.30 -3.46
C THR A 313 28.55 19.10 -2.73
N GLY A 314 29.20 17.93 -2.88
CA GLY A 314 30.38 17.53 -2.14
C GLY A 314 30.12 17.23 -0.65
N LYS A 315 28.87 17.45 -0.15
CA LYS A 315 28.44 17.16 1.22
C LYS A 315 27.77 15.79 1.29
N SER A 316 27.89 15.13 2.42
CA SER A 316 27.08 13.96 2.74
C SER A 316 25.69 14.40 3.25
N ARG A 317 24.70 13.51 3.14
CA ARG A 317 23.39 13.76 3.74
C ARG A 317 23.47 13.92 5.25
N LEU A 318 24.41 13.21 5.89
CA LEU A 318 24.72 13.35 7.30
C LEU A 318 25.10 14.81 7.63
N GLU A 319 26.06 15.39 6.88
CA GLU A 319 26.50 16.78 7.07
C GLU A 319 25.34 17.77 6.88
N VAL A 320 24.50 17.56 5.87
CA VAL A 320 23.34 18.43 5.61
C VAL A 320 22.34 18.42 6.78
N LEU A 321 22.03 17.24 7.33
CA LEU A 321 21.07 17.12 8.42
C LEU A 321 21.66 17.62 9.76
N GLN A 322 22.98 17.45 9.98
CA GLN A 322 23.67 18.02 11.14
C GLN A 322 23.73 19.55 11.07
N ASP A 323 23.99 20.12 9.89
CA ASP A 323 23.93 21.58 9.64
C ASP A 323 22.54 22.15 9.91
N ALA A 324 21.48 21.33 9.69
CA ALA A 324 20.12 21.67 10.04
C ALA A 324 19.79 21.61 11.54
N GLY A 325 20.77 21.19 12.39
CA GLY A 325 20.66 21.15 13.84
C GLY A 325 20.03 19.86 14.40
N LEU A 326 20.03 18.77 13.63
CA LEU A 326 19.51 17.48 14.09
C LEU A 326 20.60 16.68 14.81
N GLU A 327 20.24 16.03 15.92
CA GLU A 327 21.10 15.07 16.62
C GLU A 327 21.02 13.69 15.95
N ILE A 328 22.08 13.30 15.24
CA ILE A 328 22.08 12.12 14.39
C ILE A 328 22.93 11.01 14.98
N ARG A 329 22.36 9.82 15.02
CA ARG A 329 23.04 8.56 15.26
C ARG A 329 22.96 7.69 14.02
N VAL A 330 24.10 7.19 13.55
CA VAL A 330 24.16 6.27 12.40
C VAL A 330 23.98 4.84 12.91
N ALA A 331 23.00 4.12 12.37
CA ALA A 331 22.79 2.73 12.71
C ALA A 331 23.96 1.85 12.21
N PRO A 332 24.33 0.79 12.95
CA PRO A 332 25.36 -0.13 12.51
C PRO A 332 24.94 -0.88 11.23
N ARG A 333 25.91 -1.28 10.46
CA ARG A 333 25.68 -2.12 9.30
C ARG A 333 25.28 -3.53 9.74
N MET A 334 24.12 -3.98 9.32
CA MET A 334 23.59 -5.29 9.66
C MET A 334 22.98 -5.96 8.40
N SER A 335 22.95 -7.28 8.36
CA SER A 335 22.25 -7.97 7.29
C SER A 335 20.73 -7.71 7.33
N VAL A 336 20.07 -7.83 6.19
CA VAL A 336 18.61 -7.65 6.13
C VAL A 336 17.90 -8.66 7.03
N ASP A 337 18.37 -9.91 7.06
CA ASP A 337 17.77 -10.98 7.86
C ASP A 337 17.94 -10.72 9.36
N ASP A 338 19.14 -10.31 9.81
CA ASP A 338 19.36 -9.96 11.22
C ASP A 338 18.48 -8.77 11.64
N GLY A 339 18.36 -7.78 10.77
CA GLY A 339 17.46 -6.65 10.97
C GLY A 339 15.99 -7.08 11.06
N ILE A 340 15.54 -8.02 10.23
CA ILE A 340 14.19 -8.59 10.31
C ILE A 340 13.97 -9.29 11.66
N GLN A 341 14.96 -10.05 12.14
CA GLN A 341 14.87 -10.68 13.45
C GLN A 341 14.88 -9.65 14.60
N ALA A 342 15.64 -8.55 14.48
CA ALA A 342 15.58 -7.45 15.45
C ALA A 342 14.16 -6.85 15.52
N VAL A 343 13.52 -6.60 14.38
CA VAL A 343 12.11 -6.15 14.33
C VAL A 343 11.17 -7.14 15.01
N ARG A 344 11.30 -8.44 14.72
CA ARG A 344 10.45 -9.47 15.34
C ARG A 344 10.59 -9.50 16.86
N ARG A 345 11.78 -9.23 17.41
CA ARG A 345 12.00 -9.12 18.86
C ARG A 345 11.41 -7.83 19.45
N LEU A 346 11.45 -6.73 18.67
CA LEU A 346 10.96 -5.44 19.12
C LEU A 346 9.42 -5.35 19.13
N LEU A 347 8.76 -5.84 18.08
CA LEU A 347 7.31 -5.71 17.84
C LEU A 347 6.44 -6.05 19.04
N PRO A 348 6.67 -7.14 19.82
CA PRO A 348 5.84 -7.46 20.98
C PRO A 348 5.79 -6.37 22.06
N ARG A 349 6.73 -5.42 22.05
CA ARG A 349 6.81 -4.28 22.96
C ARG A 349 6.22 -3.00 22.35
N CYS A 350 5.81 -3.05 21.08
CA CYS A 350 5.36 -1.88 20.33
C CYS A 350 3.89 -1.60 20.56
N TRP A 351 3.57 -0.31 20.62
CA TRP A 351 2.23 0.25 20.62
C TRP A 351 2.13 1.25 19.48
N PHE A 352 1.04 1.23 18.73
CA PHE A 352 0.89 2.02 17.51
C PHE A 352 -0.24 3.04 17.66
N ASN A 353 0.11 4.33 17.56
CA ASN A 353 -0.85 5.44 17.63
C ASN A 353 -1.56 5.65 16.30
N VAL A 354 -2.70 5.06 16.12
CA VAL A 354 -3.54 5.29 14.94
C VAL A 354 -4.49 6.47 15.17
N PRO A 355 -4.74 7.31 14.15
CA PRO A 355 -4.45 7.11 12.72
C PRO A 355 -3.04 7.52 12.26
N ASN A 356 -2.21 8.19 13.08
CA ASN A 356 -0.96 8.82 12.65
C ASN A 356 0.03 7.86 11.98
N VAL A 357 0.13 6.63 12.47
CA VAL A 357 1.08 5.62 11.97
C VAL A 357 0.47 4.61 11.02
N GLN A 358 -0.77 4.80 10.59
CA GLN A 358 -1.52 3.80 9.80
C GLN A 358 -0.81 3.38 8.52
N ILE A 359 -0.21 4.33 7.79
CA ILE A 359 0.52 4.05 6.53
C ILE A 359 1.74 3.18 6.81
N GLY A 360 2.55 3.53 7.81
CA GLY A 360 3.72 2.75 8.21
C GLY A 360 3.34 1.36 8.74
N LEU A 361 2.26 1.26 9.49
CA LEU A 361 1.72 -0.02 9.97
C LEU A 361 1.30 -0.92 8.80
N ASN A 362 0.71 -0.36 7.76
CA ASN A 362 0.38 -1.08 6.54
C ASN A 362 1.65 -1.55 5.79
N CYS A 363 2.73 -0.77 5.81
CA CYS A 363 4.02 -1.23 5.30
C CYS A 363 4.50 -2.48 6.05
N LEU A 364 4.49 -2.47 7.38
CA LEU A 364 4.91 -3.62 8.19
C LEU A 364 4.04 -4.86 7.96
N ARG A 365 2.72 -4.71 7.82
CA ARG A 365 1.80 -5.82 7.52
C ARG A 365 2.07 -6.49 6.19
N ASN A 366 2.45 -5.69 5.18
CA ASN A 366 2.63 -6.15 3.81
C ASN A 366 4.08 -6.50 3.46
N TYR A 367 5.05 -6.22 4.33
CA TYR A 367 6.45 -6.56 4.10
C TYR A 367 6.63 -8.06 4.04
N ARG A 368 6.95 -8.57 2.84
CA ARG A 368 6.92 -9.99 2.53
C ARG A 368 8.11 -10.42 1.67
N ARG A 369 8.34 -11.72 1.62
CA ARG A 369 9.32 -12.32 0.72
C ARG A 369 8.90 -12.15 -0.74
N ALA A 370 9.87 -11.93 -1.62
CA ALA A 370 9.63 -12.03 -3.05
C ALA A 370 9.28 -13.47 -3.43
N TYR A 371 8.32 -13.63 -4.35
CA TYR A 371 7.86 -14.94 -4.81
C TYR A 371 8.14 -15.14 -6.30
N ASP A 372 8.68 -16.30 -6.66
CA ASP A 372 8.88 -16.71 -8.06
C ASP A 372 7.66 -17.51 -8.53
N GLU A 373 6.80 -16.88 -9.34
CA GLU A 373 5.59 -17.53 -9.87
C GLU A 373 5.90 -18.74 -10.75
N LYS A 374 7.08 -18.78 -11.42
CA LYS A 374 7.46 -19.88 -12.30
C LYS A 374 7.96 -21.10 -11.53
N ARG A 375 8.76 -20.85 -10.49
CA ARG A 375 9.35 -21.89 -9.65
C ARG A 375 8.47 -22.28 -8.46
N LYS A 376 7.44 -21.46 -8.14
CA LYS A 376 6.55 -21.60 -6.98
C LYS A 376 7.31 -21.63 -5.65
N ILE A 377 8.35 -20.80 -5.51
CA ILE A 377 9.17 -20.68 -4.30
C ILE A 377 9.28 -19.22 -3.86
N PHE A 378 9.43 -19.03 -2.55
CA PHE A 378 9.82 -17.73 -2.00
C PHE A 378 11.33 -17.54 -2.06
N PHE A 379 11.75 -16.34 -2.47
CA PHE A 379 13.15 -15.94 -2.30
C PHE A 379 13.42 -15.63 -0.82
N GLU A 380 14.68 -15.71 -0.40
CA GLU A 380 15.08 -15.28 0.95
C GLU A 380 15.02 -13.78 1.13
N ARG A 381 15.13 -13.00 0.04
CA ARG A 381 15.08 -11.53 0.07
C ARG A 381 13.66 -11.00 0.12
N PRO A 382 13.45 -9.83 0.75
CA PRO A 382 12.18 -9.11 0.67
C PRO A 382 11.81 -8.72 -0.76
N LEU A 383 10.50 -8.64 -1.02
CA LEU A 383 9.96 -7.99 -2.20
C LEU A 383 10.17 -6.48 -2.06
N HIS A 384 10.80 -5.87 -3.05
CA HIS A 384 10.92 -4.42 -3.10
C HIS A 384 9.67 -3.84 -3.75
N ASP A 385 8.78 -3.30 -2.93
CA ASP A 385 7.54 -2.62 -3.32
C ASP A 385 7.30 -1.42 -2.37
N TRP A 386 6.12 -0.82 -2.46
CA TRP A 386 5.73 0.32 -1.63
C TRP A 386 5.88 0.06 -0.11
N SER A 387 5.82 -1.19 0.34
CA SER A 387 5.91 -1.56 1.75
C SER A 387 7.36 -1.58 2.28
N SER A 388 8.35 -1.52 1.40
CA SER A 388 9.76 -1.68 1.74
C SER A 388 10.28 -0.53 2.57
N HIS A 389 10.04 0.71 2.15
CA HIS A 389 10.64 1.89 2.77
C HIS A 389 10.24 2.07 4.24
N GLY A 390 8.93 1.98 4.54
CA GLY A 390 8.44 2.05 5.91
C GLY A 390 8.95 0.89 6.78
N SER A 391 9.10 -0.28 6.21
CA SER A 391 9.61 -1.46 6.90
C SER A 391 11.12 -1.39 7.14
N ASP A 392 11.87 -0.83 6.19
CA ASP A 392 13.32 -0.64 6.31
C ASP A 392 13.65 0.45 7.34
N ALA A 393 12.89 1.56 7.36
CA ALA A 393 12.99 2.57 8.42
C ALA A 393 12.69 1.96 9.81
N PHE A 394 11.69 1.11 9.94
CA PHE A 394 11.40 0.41 11.20
C PHE A 394 12.51 -0.59 11.59
N ARG A 395 13.17 -1.20 10.61
CA ARG A 395 14.33 -2.07 10.84
C ARG A 395 15.49 -1.26 11.46
N TYR A 396 15.76 -0.03 10.96
CA TYR A 396 16.76 0.85 11.56
C TYR A 396 16.38 1.29 12.97
N LEU A 397 15.08 1.47 13.27
CA LEU A 397 14.60 1.70 14.64
C LEU A 397 14.97 0.52 15.54
N ALA A 398 14.66 -0.71 15.12
CA ALA A 398 14.91 -1.91 15.91
C ALA A 398 16.41 -2.11 16.18
N ILE A 399 17.24 -1.96 15.15
CA ILE A 399 18.71 -2.07 15.26
C ILE A 399 19.25 -0.99 16.21
N GLY A 400 18.85 0.25 16.04
CA GLY A 400 19.33 1.35 16.86
C GLY A 400 18.93 1.24 18.33
N LEU A 401 17.78 0.66 18.65
CA LEU A 401 17.37 0.45 20.04
C LEU A 401 18.07 -0.73 20.70
N ASP A 402 18.40 -1.80 19.96
CA ASP A 402 19.17 -2.96 20.46
C ASP A 402 20.60 -2.54 20.93
N GLU A 403 21.27 -1.62 20.22
CA GLU A 403 22.60 -1.12 20.61
C GLU A 403 22.58 -0.37 21.94
N THR A 404 21.56 0.45 22.19
CA THR A 404 21.45 1.19 23.45
C THR A 404 21.28 0.26 24.64
N ALA A 405 20.63 -0.89 24.46
CA ALA A 405 20.51 -1.90 25.51
C ALA A 405 21.86 -2.57 25.84
N SER A 406 22.71 -2.81 24.83
CA SER A 406 24.04 -3.42 25.02
C SER A 406 25.03 -2.47 25.70
N THR A 407 25.01 -1.18 25.34
CA THR A 407 25.90 -0.17 25.95
C THR A 407 25.53 0.15 27.41
N TRP A 408 24.29 0.04 27.80
CA TRP A 408 23.87 0.17 29.20
C TRP A 408 24.33 -1.01 30.07
N GLY A 409 24.37 -2.22 29.52
CA GLY A 409 24.92 -3.41 30.20
C GLY A 409 26.44 -3.31 30.46
N GLU A 410 27.19 -2.72 29.53
CA GLU A 410 28.64 -2.53 29.69
C GLU A 410 29.02 -1.45 30.69
N SER A 411 28.19 -0.41 30.86
CA SER A 411 28.46 0.67 31.83
C SER A 411 28.30 0.24 33.29
N ILE A 412 27.51 -0.80 33.56
CA ILE A 412 27.26 -1.36 34.90
C ILE A 412 28.43 -2.29 35.34
N ASN A 413 29.17 -2.84 34.39
CA ASN A 413 30.25 -3.81 34.64
C ASN A 413 31.67 -3.20 34.81
N LYS A 414 31.85 -1.88 34.88
CA LYS A 414 33.13 -1.29 35.25
C LYS A 414 33.32 -1.34 36.76
N PRO A 415 34.26 -2.14 37.29
CA PRO A 415 34.51 -2.15 38.72
C PRO A 415 35.03 -0.78 39.16
N ALA A 416 34.44 -0.22 40.22
CA ALA A 416 34.93 0.99 40.84
C ALA A 416 36.40 0.78 41.24
N ARG A 417 37.35 1.49 40.60
CA ARG A 417 38.77 1.53 41.08
C ARG A 417 38.78 2.42 42.32
N TRP A 418 38.87 1.79 43.46
CA TRP A 418 39.26 2.47 44.67
C TRP A 418 40.76 2.80 44.56
N VAL A 419 41.12 4.08 44.55
CA VAL A 419 42.51 4.53 44.75
C VAL A 419 42.62 4.78 46.23
N VAL A 420 43.50 4.04 46.88
CA VAL A 420 43.95 4.27 48.28
C VAL A 420 45.14 5.22 48.23
#